data_317276142f306290c9ec643a6c341a2b
#
_entry.id   317276142f306290c9ec643a6c341a2b
#
_cell.length_a   1.000
_cell.length_b   1.000
_cell.length_c   1.000
_cell.angle_alpha   90.00
_cell.angle_beta   90.00
_cell.angle_gamma   90.00
#
_symmetry.space_group_name_H-M   'P 1'
#
loop_
_entity.id
_entity.type
_entity.pdbx_description
1 polymer ?
#
loop_
_entity_poly.entity_id
_entity_poly.type
_entity_poly.pdbx_seq_one_letter_code
_entity_poly.pdbx_strand_id
1 'polypeptide(L)'
;MRTGSSEVSVLRLCKALGYDNFVALKDALKQHTQGAFRAATLSAPSLHPDNRIGTAEELLNKVCADEQNNLNATIAQLDAQMLVNCAHRLLESERVFVFAHDRSYVFADYLCYRLNFLRIQATAVQLGESNTVSTILAAMQDGDTAILFSFPPYYEPCANAASYCRYKNIPLIAVTDSMDSPAAAGADSVFLCRTGARYFYNSQVATLSFINILTSCIAIQMGSGFDEILANEQDVMDFLDSFNYAEKAEN
;
A
#
# COMPACT_ATOMS: atom_id res chain seq x y z
N MET A 1 21.10 -15.03 -11.33
CA MET A 1 21.30 -15.50 -12.71
C MET A 1 22.71 -15.18 -13.16
N ARG A 2 23.50 -16.17 -13.57
CA ARG A 2 24.76 -15.94 -14.29
C ARG A 2 24.39 -15.72 -15.76
N THR A 3 24.62 -14.53 -16.29
CA THR A 3 24.20 -14.10 -17.63
C THR A 3 24.99 -14.73 -18.77
N GLY A 4 25.88 -15.68 -18.54
CA GLY A 4 26.69 -16.33 -19.60
C GLY A 4 27.57 -15.36 -20.42
N SER A 5 27.59 -14.06 -20.08
CA SER A 5 28.37 -13.04 -20.78
C SER A 5 29.80 -13.00 -20.27
N SER A 6 30.78 -12.92 -21.17
CA SER A 6 32.19 -12.77 -20.77
C SER A 6 32.48 -11.37 -20.22
N GLU A 7 33.45 -11.24 -19.30
CA GLU A 7 33.92 -9.93 -18.78
C GLU A 7 34.26 -8.96 -19.91
N VAL A 8 34.83 -9.47 -21.00
CA VAL A 8 35.15 -8.67 -22.20
C VAL A 8 33.89 -8.08 -22.85
N SER A 9 32.78 -8.82 -22.88
CA SER A 9 31.52 -8.33 -23.43
C SER A 9 30.93 -7.23 -22.55
N VAL A 10 31.04 -7.35 -21.23
CA VAL A 10 30.59 -6.33 -20.28
C VAL A 10 31.43 -5.06 -20.40
N LEU A 11 32.75 -5.18 -20.52
CA LEU A 11 33.65 -4.03 -20.72
C LEU A 11 33.40 -3.32 -22.07
N ARG A 12 33.12 -4.07 -23.15
CA ARG A 12 32.74 -3.49 -24.43
C ARG A 12 31.42 -2.72 -24.35
N LEU A 13 30.45 -3.25 -23.65
CA LEU A 13 29.16 -2.55 -23.39
C LEU A 13 29.38 -1.25 -22.61
N CYS A 14 30.20 -1.29 -21.52
CA CYS A 14 30.52 -0.09 -20.76
C CYS A 14 31.14 1.00 -21.65
N LYS A 15 32.13 0.64 -22.47
CA LYS A 15 32.80 1.56 -23.38
C LYS A 15 31.85 2.10 -24.47
N ALA A 16 30.97 1.26 -25.02
CA ALA A 16 29.95 1.66 -25.99
C ALA A 16 28.94 2.68 -25.41
N LEU A 17 28.69 2.60 -24.11
CA LEU A 17 27.84 3.53 -23.35
C LEU A 17 28.61 4.74 -22.79
N GLY A 18 29.91 4.88 -23.08
CA GLY A 18 30.75 6.01 -22.68
C GLY A 18 31.33 5.91 -21.25
N TYR A 19 31.34 4.71 -20.66
CA TYR A 19 31.91 4.48 -19.32
C TYR A 19 33.23 3.69 -19.37
N ASP A 20 34.21 4.09 -18.57
CA ASP A 20 35.54 3.46 -18.56
C ASP A 20 35.53 2.02 -18.05
N ASN A 21 34.61 1.68 -17.15
CA ASN A 21 34.50 0.36 -16.55
C ASN A 21 33.10 0.11 -15.99
N PHE A 22 32.82 -1.12 -15.53
CA PHE A 22 31.55 -1.54 -14.97
C PHE A 22 31.19 -0.80 -13.66
N VAL A 23 32.19 -0.40 -12.87
CA VAL A 23 31.96 0.36 -11.63
C VAL A 23 31.41 1.75 -11.99
N ALA A 24 32.03 2.44 -12.94
CA ALA A 24 31.58 3.75 -13.42
C ALA A 24 30.15 3.69 -14.01
N LEU A 25 29.83 2.67 -14.81
CA LEU A 25 28.47 2.42 -15.31
C LEU A 25 27.49 2.17 -14.16
N LYS A 26 27.85 1.32 -13.21
CA LYS A 26 27.01 1.00 -12.06
C LYS A 26 26.75 2.22 -11.17
N ASP A 27 27.76 3.06 -10.95
CA ASP A 27 27.62 4.27 -10.15
C ASP A 27 26.79 5.33 -10.89
N ALA A 28 26.95 5.47 -12.19
CA ALA A 28 26.09 6.32 -13.01
C ALA A 28 24.63 5.84 -13.04
N LEU A 29 24.39 4.53 -13.15
CA LEU A 29 23.05 3.94 -13.03
C LEU A 29 22.48 4.14 -11.62
N LYS A 30 23.28 4.00 -10.57
CA LYS A 30 22.84 4.32 -9.20
C LYS A 30 22.51 5.80 -9.04
N GLN A 31 23.34 6.69 -9.57
CA GLN A 31 23.09 8.13 -9.53
C GLN A 31 21.85 8.52 -10.36
N HIS A 32 21.65 7.87 -11.49
CA HIS A 32 20.47 8.10 -12.34
C HIS A 32 19.20 7.55 -11.67
N THR A 33 19.25 6.34 -11.07
CA THR A 33 18.16 5.79 -10.27
C THR A 33 17.95 6.59 -8.99
N GLN A 34 19.00 7.04 -8.30
CA GLN A 34 18.88 7.94 -7.16
C GLN A 34 18.42 9.34 -7.57
N GLY A 35 18.78 9.82 -8.75
CA GLY A 35 18.29 11.07 -9.33
C GLY A 35 16.83 10.96 -9.77
N ALA A 36 16.44 9.87 -10.42
CA ALA A 36 15.06 9.55 -10.75
C ALA A 36 14.24 9.27 -9.46
N PHE A 37 14.85 8.61 -8.48
CA PHE A 37 14.31 8.40 -7.14
C PHE A 37 14.18 9.72 -6.37
N ARG A 38 15.19 10.61 -6.42
CA ARG A 38 15.09 11.97 -5.89
C ARG A 38 14.10 12.82 -6.69
N ALA A 39 14.04 12.72 -8.00
CA ALA A 39 13.07 13.44 -8.80
C ALA A 39 11.65 12.91 -8.56
N ALA A 40 11.44 11.62 -8.39
CA ALA A 40 10.16 11.03 -7.98
C ALA A 40 9.83 11.32 -6.50
N THR A 41 10.84 11.41 -5.63
CA THR A 41 10.69 11.83 -4.22
C THR A 41 10.59 13.36 -4.10
N LEU A 42 11.18 14.10 -5.05
CA LEU A 42 11.15 15.55 -5.21
C LEU A 42 10.11 16.01 -6.24
N SER A 43 9.27 15.12 -6.77
CA SER A 43 7.93 15.51 -7.23
C SER A 43 6.98 15.79 -6.04
N ALA A 44 7.48 15.69 -4.80
CA ALA A 44 7.08 16.66 -3.81
C ALA A 44 7.34 18.04 -4.45
N PRO A 45 6.31 18.90 -4.60
CA PRO A 45 6.43 20.15 -5.29
C PRO A 45 7.66 20.84 -4.73
N SER A 46 8.63 21.11 -5.58
CA SER A 46 9.71 22.01 -5.25
C SER A 46 9.02 23.17 -4.54
N LEU A 47 9.44 23.45 -3.33
CA LEU A 47 9.14 24.74 -2.70
C LEU A 47 9.70 25.76 -3.67
N HIS A 48 8.92 26.11 -4.69
CA HIS A 48 9.31 27.13 -5.64
C HIS A 48 9.55 28.39 -4.83
N PRO A 49 10.70 29.06 -4.98
CA PRO A 49 10.97 30.30 -4.28
C PRO A 49 9.89 31.38 -4.51
N ASP A 50 9.08 31.24 -5.56
CA ASP A 50 7.91 32.08 -5.85
C ASP A 50 6.63 31.71 -5.08
N ASN A 51 6.61 30.65 -4.31
CA ASN A 51 5.55 30.45 -3.32
C ASN A 51 5.76 31.46 -2.17
N ARG A 52 5.57 32.74 -2.46
CA ARG A 52 5.32 33.75 -1.42
C ARG A 52 4.14 33.18 -0.62
N ILE A 53 4.50 32.67 0.56
CA ILE A 53 3.51 32.24 1.54
C ILE A 53 2.68 33.48 1.79
N GLY A 54 1.43 33.49 1.34
CA GLY A 54 0.48 34.53 1.65
C GLY A 54 0.21 34.60 3.15
N THR A 55 -0.94 35.03 3.53
CA THR A 55 -1.35 34.98 4.95
C THR A 55 -1.41 33.53 5.43
N ALA A 56 -1.32 33.29 6.73
CA ALA A 56 -1.46 31.97 7.33
C ALA A 56 -2.80 31.29 6.93
N GLU A 57 -3.86 32.09 6.80
CA GLU A 57 -5.18 31.65 6.37
C GLU A 57 -5.18 31.17 4.91
N GLU A 58 -4.53 31.90 4.00
CA GLU A 58 -4.40 31.47 2.59
C GLU A 58 -3.62 30.16 2.46
N LEU A 59 -2.55 29.99 3.26
CA LEU A 59 -1.77 28.76 3.27
C LEU A 59 -2.63 27.60 3.78
N LEU A 60 -3.33 27.77 4.90
CA LEU A 60 -4.20 26.75 5.47
C LEU A 60 -5.29 26.34 4.46
N ASN A 61 -5.96 27.31 3.83
CA ASN A 61 -7.00 27.04 2.85
C ASN A 61 -6.47 26.25 1.64
N LYS A 62 -5.25 26.55 1.18
CA LYS A 62 -4.61 25.80 0.08
C LYS A 62 -4.31 24.35 0.48
N VAL A 63 -3.77 24.12 1.68
CA VAL A 63 -3.48 22.76 2.17
C VAL A 63 -4.77 21.96 2.35
N CYS A 64 -5.78 22.54 2.99
CA CYS A 64 -7.09 21.89 3.15
C CYS A 64 -7.75 21.56 1.81
N ALA A 65 -7.67 22.46 0.83
CA ALA A 65 -8.21 22.24 -0.50
C ALA A 65 -7.50 21.08 -1.21
N ASP A 66 -6.17 20.94 -1.06
CA ASP A 66 -5.43 19.81 -1.65
C ASP A 66 -5.89 18.46 -1.05
N GLU A 67 -6.05 18.38 0.28
CA GLU A 67 -6.55 17.18 0.95
C GLU A 67 -7.98 16.81 0.51
N GLN A 68 -8.89 17.80 0.46
CA GLN A 68 -10.25 17.61 -0.01
C GLN A 68 -10.30 17.16 -1.48
N ASN A 69 -9.46 17.73 -2.34
CA ASN A 69 -9.38 17.38 -3.75
C ASN A 69 -8.88 15.92 -3.93
N ASN A 70 -7.86 15.50 -3.18
CA ASN A 70 -7.39 14.11 -3.23
C ASN A 70 -8.48 13.13 -2.82
N LEU A 71 -9.20 13.42 -1.74
CA LEU A 71 -10.30 12.59 -1.25
C LEU A 71 -11.43 12.53 -2.27
N ASN A 72 -11.92 13.68 -2.74
CA ASN A 72 -13.03 13.76 -3.69
C ASN A 72 -12.70 13.07 -5.01
N ALA A 73 -11.49 13.29 -5.55
CA ALA A 73 -11.07 12.66 -6.79
C ALA A 73 -10.91 11.13 -6.65
N THR A 74 -10.49 10.65 -5.47
CA THR A 74 -10.42 9.21 -5.19
C THR A 74 -11.83 8.61 -5.12
N ILE A 75 -12.74 9.21 -4.38
CA ILE A 75 -14.11 8.70 -4.25
C ILE A 75 -14.84 8.71 -5.61
N ALA A 76 -14.66 9.77 -6.40
CA ALA A 76 -15.33 9.92 -7.69
C ALA A 76 -14.95 8.87 -8.75
N GLN A 77 -13.79 8.22 -8.59
CA GLN A 77 -13.31 7.18 -9.51
C GLN A 77 -13.51 5.75 -9.01
N LEU A 78 -14.06 5.56 -7.79
CA LEU A 78 -14.36 4.23 -7.27
C LEU A 78 -15.45 3.56 -8.09
N ASP A 79 -15.14 2.38 -8.60
CA ASP A 79 -16.12 1.51 -9.22
C ASP A 79 -16.84 0.68 -8.15
N ALA A 80 -18.15 0.90 -8.02
CA ALA A 80 -18.97 0.25 -7.01
C ALA A 80 -19.01 -1.28 -7.18
N GLN A 81 -19.08 -1.78 -8.42
CA GLN A 81 -19.12 -3.21 -8.67
C GLN A 81 -17.80 -3.88 -8.36
N MET A 82 -16.68 -3.24 -8.75
CA MET A 82 -15.34 -3.73 -8.41
C MET A 82 -15.14 -3.75 -6.89
N LEU A 83 -15.62 -2.73 -6.16
CA LEU A 83 -15.54 -2.68 -4.70
C LEU A 83 -16.33 -3.83 -4.06
N VAL A 84 -17.55 -4.07 -4.51
CA VAL A 84 -18.41 -5.18 -4.04
C VAL A 84 -17.75 -6.53 -4.33
N ASN A 85 -17.23 -6.73 -5.53
CA ASN A 85 -16.55 -7.98 -5.91
C ASN A 85 -15.28 -8.22 -5.06
N CYS A 86 -14.52 -7.17 -4.75
CA CYS A 86 -13.37 -7.27 -3.86
C CYS A 86 -13.78 -7.60 -2.42
N ALA A 87 -14.86 -7.00 -1.92
CA ALA A 87 -15.37 -7.32 -0.59
C ALA A 87 -15.80 -8.79 -0.50
N HIS A 88 -16.52 -9.33 -1.50
CA HIS A 88 -16.86 -10.76 -1.56
C HIS A 88 -15.61 -11.64 -1.57
N ARG A 89 -14.63 -11.33 -2.42
CA ARG A 89 -13.38 -12.08 -2.47
C ARG A 89 -12.67 -12.12 -1.14
N LEU A 90 -12.62 -11.01 -0.42
CA LEU A 90 -11.98 -10.96 0.90
C LEU A 90 -12.75 -11.76 1.95
N LEU A 91 -14.08 -11.82 1.88
CA LEU A 91 -14.91 -12.66 2.74
C LEU A 91 -14.72 -14.17 2.47
N GLU A 92 -14.43 -14.55 1.23
CA GLU A 92 -14.23 -15.94 0.81
C GLU A 92 -12.77 -16.40 0.96
N SER A 93 -11.83 -15.48 1.24
CA SER A 93 -10.41 -15.79 1.34
C SER A 93 -10.09 -16.59 2.60
N GLU A 94 -9.28 -17.64 2.48
CA GLU A 94 -8.75 -18.36 3.64
C GLU A 94 -7.81 -17.46 4.45
N ARG A 95 -6.91 -16.74 3.76
CA ARG A 95 -5.99 -15.76 4.36
C ARG A 95 -5.81 -14.58 3.42
N VAL A 96 -5.61 -13.42 4.00
CA VAL A 96 -5.31 -12.19 3.26
C VAL A 96 -3.91 -11.70 3.63
N PHE A 97 -3.03 -11.56 2.63
CA PHE A 97 -1.70 -11.00 2.83
C PHE A 97 -1.64 -9.58 2.29
N VAL A 98 -1.37 -8.63 3.16
CA VAL A 98 -1.34 -7.20 2.80
C VAL A 98 0.09 -6.71 2.74
N PHE A 99 0.59 -6.51 1.53
CA PHE A 99 1.96 -6.13 1.24
C PHE A 99 2.10 -4.61 1.12
N ALA A 100 3.14 -4.07 1.72
CA ALA A 100 3.53 -2.67 1.52
C ALA A 100 5.03 -2.47 1.79
N HIS A 101 5.60 -1.40 1.26
CA HIS A 101 6.98 -1.02 1.49
C HIS A 101 7.05 0.33 2.21
N ASP A 102 7.99 0.44 3.16
CA ASP A 102 8.34 1.69 3.86
C ASP A 102 7.10 2.42 4.42
N ARG A 103 6.90 3.68 4.07
CA ARG A 103 5.80 4.52 4.58
C ARG A 103 4.41 3.99 4.28
N SER A 104 4.26 3.22 3.21
CA SER A 104 2.97 2.61 2.85
C SER A 104 2.57 1.47 3.80
N TYR A 105 3.50 1.00 4.65
CA TYR A 105 3.21 -0.08 5.60
C TYR A 105 2.11 0.28 6.61
N VAL A 106 1.95 1.56 6.93
CA VAL A 106 0.85 2.04 7.77
C VAL A 106 -0.53 1.65 7.21
N PHE A 107 -0.68 1.59 5.89
CA PHE A 107 -1.92 1.17 5.24
C PHE A 107 -2.15 -0.34 5.38
N ALA A 108 -1.08 -1.12 5.24
CA ALA A 108 -1.16 -2.57 5.42
C ALA A 108 -1.54 -2.94 6.85
N ASP A 109 -0.89 -2.32 7.81
CA ASP A 109 -1.15 -2.53 9.24
C ASP A 109 -2.60 -2.13 9.60
N TYR A 110 -3.03 -0.94 9.18
CA TYR A 110 -4.38 -0.46 9.45
C TYR A 110 -5.46 -1.32 8.78
N LEU A 111 -5.24 -1.73 7.52
CA LEU A 111 -6.19 -2.62 6.85
C LEU A 111 -6.27 -3.98 7.53
N CYS A 112 -5.14 -4.57 7.92
CA CYS A 112 -5.13 -5.84 8.66
C CYS A 112 -5.85 -5.73 10.00
N TYR A 113 -5.65 -4.64 10.75
CA TYR A 113 -6.41 -4.37 11.97
C TYR A 113 -7.93 -4.41 11.71
N ARG A 114 -8.40 -3.73 10.65
CA ARG A 114 -9.81 -3.68 10.26
C ARG A 114 -10.35 -5.04 9.79
N LEU A 115 -9.59 -5.77 8.98
CA LEU A 115 -9.99 -7.10 8.48
C LEU A 115 -10.05 -8.14 9.60
N ASN A 116 -9.07 -8.15 10.51
CA ASN A 116 -9.06 -9.06 11.65
C ASN A 116 -10.21 -8.77 12.63
N PHE A 117 -10.61 -7.50 12.79
CA PHE A 117 -11.82 -7.14 13.52
C PHE A 117 -13.07 -7.80 12.89
N LEU A 118 -13.15 -7.82 11.55
CA LEU A 118 -14.21 -8.50 10.80
C LEU A 118 -14.03 -10.03 10.70
N ARG A 119 -13.11 -10.61 11.49
CA ARG A 119 -12.79 -12.05 11.52
C ARG A 119 -12.22 -12.58 10.20
N ILE A 120 -11.72 -11.71 9.33
CA ILE A 120 -10.96 -12.09 8.14
C ILE A 120 -9.49 -12.19 8.53
N GLN A 121 -8.89 -13.37 8.37
CA GLN A 121 -7.51 -13.62 8.76
C GLN A 121 -6.55 -12.83 7.85
N ALA A 122 -6.05 -11.71 8.32
CA ALA A 122 -5.18 -10.81 7.56
C ALA A 122 -3.82 -10.61 8.23
N THR A 123 -2.76 -10.62 7.42
CA THR A 123 -1.36 -10.44 7.85
C THR A 123 -0.70 -9.32 7.06
N ALA A 124 -0.20 -8.29 7.76
CA ALA A 124 0.58 -7.22 7.15
C ALA A 124 2.04 -7.69 6.90
N VAL A 125 2.53 -7.44 5.70
CA VAL A 125 3.84 -7.88 5.23
C VAL A 125 4.66 -6.69 4.77
N GLN A 126 5.71 -6.36 5.53
CA GLN A 126 6.62 -5.29 5.17
C GLN A 126 7.62 -5.78 4.11
N LEU A 127 7.53 -5.23 2.91
CA LEU A 127 8.46 -5.51 1.82
C LEU A 127 9.80 -4.81 2.09
N GLY A 128 10.90 -5.54 1.92
CA GLY A 128 12.27 -5.04 2.21
C GLY A 128 13.03 -5.96 3.16
N GLU A 129 12.36 -6.76 3.95
CA GLU A 129 12.96 -7.82 4.78
C GLU A 129 12.96 -9.15 4.01
N SER A 130 13.96 -9.35 3.17
CA SER A 130 13.99 -10.40 2.15
C SER A 130 13.67 -11.81 2.65
N ASN A 131 14.11 -12.18 3.85
CA ASN A 131 13.90 -13.52 4.39
C ASN A 131 12.44 -13.74 4.81
N THR A 132 11.80 -12.75 5.46
CA THR A 132 10.40 -12.82 5.89
C THR A 132 9.47 -12.83 4.67
N VAL A 133 9.73 -11.96 3.69
CA VAL A 133 8.93 -11.85 2.47
C VAL A 133 8.95 -13.15 1.67
N SER A 134 10.13 -13.76 1.45
CA SER A 134 10.26 -15.01 0.70
C SER A 134 9.56 -16.18 1.40
N THR A 135 9.59 -16.24 2.73
CA THR A 135 8.89 -17.27 3.51
C THR A 135 7.37 -17.13 3.35
N ILE A 136 6.84 -15.91 3.44
CA ILE A 136 5.41 -15.64 3.30
C ILE A 136 4.95 -15.96 1.86
N LEU A 137 5.66 -15.44 0.86
CA LEU A 137 5.32 -15.73 -0.53
C LEU A 137 5.33 -17.24 -0.84
N ALA A 138 6.30 -17.98 -0.30
CA ALA A 138 6.38 -19.42 -0.48
C ALA A 138 5.22 -20.18 0.21
N ALA A 139 4.66 -19.63 1.29
CA ALA A 139 3.55 -20.23 2.04
C ALA A 139 2.17 -19.89 1.47
N MET A 140 2.08 -18.97 0.49
CA MET A 140 0.81 -18.62 -0.16
C MET A 140 0.31 -19.77 -1.05
N GLN A 141 -0.99 -20.02 -1.02
CA GLN A 141 -1.65 -21.12 -1.70
C GLN A 141 -3.00 -20.69 -2.29
N ASP A 142 -3.65 -21.62 -2.99
CA ASP A 142 -5.02 -21.41 -3.48
C ASP A 142 -5.95 -21.12 -2.29
N GLY A 143 -6.88 -20.19 -2.48
CA GLY A 143 -7.75 -19.67 -1.40
C GLY A 143 -7.21 -18.41 -0.71
N ASP A 144 -5.92 -18.09 -0.87
CA ASP A 144 -5.37 -16.84 -0.36
C ASP A 144 -5.65 -15.64 -1.29
N THR A 145 -5.67 -14.45 -0.75
CA THR A 145 -5.74 -13.19 -1.52
C THR A 145 -4.60 -12.26 -1.09
N ALA A 146 -3.98 -11.61 -2.06
CA ALA A 146 -2.98 -10.58 -1.83
C ALA A 146 -3.58 -9.18 -2.02
N ILE A 147 -3.20 -8.24 -1.16
CA ILE A 147 -3.42 -6.80 -1.34
C ILE A 147 -2.05 -6.14 -1.34
N LEU A 148 -1.81 -5.22 -2.28
CA LEU A 148 -0.52 -4.54 -2.41
C LEU A 148 -0.72 -3.03 -2.46
N PHE A 149 -0.19 -2.33 -1.47
CA PHE A 149 -0.07 -0.87 -1.47
C PHE A 149 1.25 -0.46 -2.12
N SER A 150 1.18 0.29 -3.21
CA SER A 150 2.37 0.74 -3.96
C SER A 150 2.17 2.16 -4.47
N PHE A 151 2.92 3.10 -3.90
CA PHE A 151 2.88 4.53 -4.24
C PHE A 151 4.27 5.05 -4.59
N PRO A 152 4.38 6.17 -5.30
CA PRO A 152 5.68 6.76 -5.61
C PRO A 152 6.49 7.15 -4.35
N PRO A 153 7.80 6.91 -4.39
CA PRO A 153 8.55 6.24 -5.45
C PRO A 153 8.25 4.74 -5.46
N TYR A 154 8.00 4.18 -6.65
CA TYR A 154 7.70 2.75 -6.76
C TYR A 154 8.94 1.91 -6.47
N TYR A 155 8.82 0.99 -5.54
CA TYR A 155 9.91 0.12 -5.11
C TYR A 155 9.87 -1.23 -5.84
N GLU A 156 11.05 -1.71 -6.23
CA GLU A 156 11.21 -3.00 -6.89
C GLU A 156 10.58 -4.17 -6.11
N PRO A 157 10.68 -4.26 -4.76
CA PRO A 157 10.02 -5.30 -3.99
C PRO A 157 8.50 -5.38 -4.21
N CYS A 158 7.82 -4.25 -4.45
CA CYS A 158 6.40 -4.23 -4.78
C CYS A 158 6.12 -4.89 -6.14
N ALA A 159 6.93 -4.58 -7.16
CA ALA A 159 6.83 -5.19 -8.49
C ALA A 159 7.10 -6.70 -8.45
N ASN A 160 8.07 -7.11 -7.63
CA ASN A 160 8.43 -8.52 -7.45
C ASN A 160 7.29 -9.30 -6.76
N ALA A 161 6.68 -8.75 -5.71
CA ALA A 161 5.54 -9.36 -5.04
C ALA A 161 4.34 -9.51 -5.99
N ALA A 162 3.99 -8.46 -6.75
CA ALA A 162 2.93 -8.51 -7.75
C ALA A 162 3.19 -9.58 -8.83
N SER A 163 4.43 -9.65 -9.33
CA SER A 163 4.84 -10.63 -10.33
C SER A 163 4.76 -12.07 -9.79
N TYR A 164 5.09 -12.26 -8.52
CA TYR A 164 5.01 -13.58 -7.88
C TYR A 164 3.57 -14.02 -7.67
N CYS A 165 2.68 -13.14 -7.20
CA CYS A 165 1.24 -13.43 -7.08
C CYS A 165 0.67 -13.88 -8.42
N ARG A 166 0.99 -13.19 -9.51
CA ARG A 166 0.58 -13.60 -10.87
C ARG A 166 1.14 -14.95 -11.27
N TYR A 167 2.42 -15.22 -11.01
CA TYR A 167 3.06 -16.49 -11.30
C TYR A 167 2.38 -17.67 -10.60
N LYS A 168 1.90 -17.44 -9.39
CA LYS A 168 1.20 -18.44 -8.56
C LYS A 168 -0.31 -18.44 -8.76
N ASN A 169 -0.87 -17.59 -9.61
CA ASN A 169 -2.31 -17.35 -9.77
C ASN A 169 -3.01 -16.98 -8.45
N ILE A 170 -2.31 -16.31 -7.53
CA ILE A 170 -2.91 -15.75 -6.32
C ILE A 170 -3.62 -14.45 -6.71
N PRO A 171 -4.92 -14.30 -6.40
CA PRO A 171 -5.65 -13.08 -6.64
C PRO A 171 -4.98 -11.87 -6.00
N LEU A 172 -4.77 -10.80 -6.78
CA LEU A 172 -4.09 -9.59 -6.34
C LEU A 172 -4.98 -8.36 -6.50
N ILE A 173 -5.16 -7.63 -5.40
CA ILE A 173 -5.79 -6.31 -5.36
C ILE A 173 -4.67 -5.28 -5.19
N ALA A 174 -4.50 -4.39 -6.16
CA ALA A 174 -3.53 -3.29 -6.06
C ALA A 174 -4.21 -1.98 -5.63
N VAL A 175 -3.60 -1.28 -4.69
CA VAL A 175 -3.98 0.07 -4.26
C VAL A 175 -2.79 0.99 -4.55
N THR A 176 -2.98 1.93 -5.47
CA THR A 176 -1.89 2.75 -6.03
C THR A 176 -2.44 4.12 -6.48
N ASP A 177 -1.59 4.99 -7.01
CA ASP A 177 -1.98 6.30 -7.54
C ASP A 177 -2.13 6.33 -9.07
N SER A 178 -1.61 5.30 -9.77
CA SER A 178 -1.59 5.22 -11.24
C SER A 178 -1.75 3.80 -11.76
N MET A 179 -2.42 3.65 -12.91
CA MET A 179 -2.48 2.41 -13.67
C MET A 179 -1.10 2.00 -14.24
N ASP A 180 -0.16 2.94 -14.37
CA ASP A 180 1.22 2.67 -14.79
C ASP A 180 2.10 2.15 -13.64
N SER A 181 1.57 2.04 -12.43
CA SER A 181 2.27 1.46 -11.29
C SER A 181 2.66 0.01 -11.58
N PRO A 182 3.89 -0.41 -11.21
CA PRO A 182 4.30 -1.81 -11.34
C PRO A 182 3.38 -2.80 -10.61
N ALA A 183 2.71 -2.36 -9.55
CA ALA A 183 1.73 -3.18 -8.83
C ALA A 183 0.45 -3.41 -9.64
N ALA A 184 0.01 -2.40 -10.41
CA ALA A 184 -1.20 -2.49 -11.23
C ALA A 184 -1.05 -3.48 -12.38
N ALA A 185 0.16 -3.61 -12.95
CA ALA A 185 0.43 -4.43 -14.14
C ALA A 185 0.12 -5.93 -13.99
N GLY A 186 -0.15 -6.42 -12.78
CA GLY A 186 -0.44 -7.82 -12.49
C GLY A 186 -1.65 -8.06 -11.62
N ALA A 187 -2.38 -7.00 -11.29
CA ALA A 187 -3.50 -7.09 -10.37
C ALA A 187 -4.81 -7.42 -11.08
N ASP A 188 -5.65 -8.20 -10.41
CA ASP A 188 -7.01 -8.52 -10.86
C ASP A 188 -7.96 -7.33 -10.65
N SER A 189 -7.66 -6.52 -9.63
CA SER A 189 -8.41 -5.30 -9.33
C SER A 189 -7.43 -4.19 -8.94
N VAL A 190 -7.66 -2.96 -9.44
CA VAL A 190 -6.81 -1.80 -9.17
C VAL A 190 -7.66 -0.66 -8.65
N PHE A 191 -7.36 -0.20 -7.43
CA PHE A 191 -7.96 0.99 -6.86
C PHE A 191 -6.97 2.14 -6.88
N LEU A 192 -7.39 3.25 -7.47
CA LEU A 192 -6.58 4.44 -7.58
C LEU A 192 -6.86 5.39 -6.43
N CYS A 193 -5.85 5.72 -5.65
CA CYS A 193 -5.92 6.70 -4.56
C CYS A 193 -5.02 7.88 -4.87
N ARG A 194 -5.56 9.09 -4.88
CA ARG A 194 -4.79 10.31 -5.11
C ARG A 194 -3.97 10.66 -3.88
N THR A 195 -2.70 10.98 -4.12
CA THR A 195 -1.73 11.26 -3.04
C THR A 195 -1.04 12.61 -3.20
N GLY A 196 -1.43 13.43 -4.17
CA GLY A 196 -0.78 14.69 -4.49
C GLY A 196 -0.77 15.66 -3.31
N ALA A 197 0.39 16.24 -3.00
CA ALA A 197 0.55 17.30 -2.01
C ALA A 197 1.55 18.34 -2.51
N ARG A 198 1.31 19.64 -2.22
CA ARG A 198 2.17 20.74 -2.74
C ARG A 198 3.34 21.09 -1.83
N TYR A 199 3.22 20.85 -0.53
CA TYR A 199 4.10 21.47 0.46
C TYR A 199 4.89 20.47 1.29
N PHE A 200 4.48 19.23 1.31
CA PHE A 200 5.11 18.18 2.10
C PHE A 200 5.04 16.83 1.38
N TYR A 201 5.19 15.73 2.09
CA TYR A 201 5.05 14.39 1.52
C TYR A 201 3.65 14.12 0.97
N ASN A 202 3.53 13.11 0.12
CA ASN A 202 2.25 12.66 -0.42
C ASN A 202 1.20 12.47 0.67
N SER A 203 -0.03 12.94 0.40
CA SER A 203 -1.16 12.77 1.30
C SER A 203 -1.55 11.30 1.44
N GLN A 204 -1.91 10.91 2.65
CA GLN A 204 -2.37 9.55 2.96
C GLN A 204 -3.88 9.49 3.21
N VAL A 205 -4.57 10.62 3.27
CA VAL A 205 -5.98 10.72 3.64
C VAL A 205 -6.89 9.91 2.72
N ALA A 206 -6.69 10.03 1.41
CA ALA A 206 -7.52 9.33 0.44
C ALA A 206 -7.37 7.80 0.52
N THR A 207 -6.14 7.30 0.76
CA THR A 207 -5.89 5.87 0.92
C THR A 207 -6.50 5.32 2.22
N LEU A 208 -6.39 6.05 3.32
CA LEU A 208 -7.06 5.68 4.59
C LEU A 208 -8.58 5.69 4.44
N SER A 209 -9.12 6.68 3.73
CA SER A 209 -10.55 6.73 3.44
C SER A 209 -11.01 5.57 2.56
N PHE A 210 -10.22 5.18 1.55
CA PHE A 210 -10.48 3.98 0.76
C PHE A 210 -10.54 2.72 1.63
N ILE A 211 -9.60 2.53 2.58
CA ILE A 211 -9.62 1.40 3.51
C ILE A 211 -10.91 1.39 4.33
N ASN A 212 -11.35 2.55 4.83
CA ASN A 212 -12.61 2.66 5.57
C ASN A 212 -13.82 2.30 4.70
N ILE A 213 -13.87 2.76 3.45
CA ILE A 213 -14.94 2.47 2.49
C ILE A 213 -14.97 0.95 2.20
N LEU A 214 -13.83 0.34 1.87
CA LEU A 214 -13.72 -1.10 1.59
C LEU A 214 -14.20 -1.93 2.78
N THR A 215 -13.69 -1.66 3.98
CA THR A 215 -14.06 -2.42 5.18
C THR A 215 -15.51 -2.20 5.59
N SER A 216 -16.08 -1.01 5.37
CA SER A 216 -17.51 -0.77 5.55
C SER A 216 -18.35 -1.56 4.55
N CYS A 217 -17.91 -1.64 3.29
CA CYS A 217 -18.56 -2.47 2.28
C CYS A 217 -18.54 -3.96 2.67
N ILE A 218 -17.44 -4.46 3.22
CA ILE A 218 -17.34 -5.83 3.74
C ILE A 218 -18.34 -6.04 4.88
N ALA A 219 -18.37 -5.16 5.88
CA ALA A 219 -19.27 -5.24 7.01
C ALA A 219 -20.76 -5.27 6.59
N ILE A 220 -21.13 -4.44 5.60
CA ILE A 220 -22.49 -4.43 5.03
C ILE A 220 -22.82 -5.78 4.38
N GLN A 221 -21.88 -6.39 3.65
CA GLN A 221 -22.10 -7.66 2.98
C GLN A 221 -22.16 -8.85 3.94
N MET A 222 -21.54 -8.75 5.11
CA MET A 222 -21.65 -9.76 6.17
C MET A 222 -23.06 -9.85 6.76
N GLY A 223 -23.83 -8.77 6.71
CA GLY A 223 -25.18 -8.75 7.26
C GLY A 223 -25.23 -9.16 8.74
N SER A 224 -26.03 -10.19 9.07
CA SER A 224 -26.16 -10.69 10.46
C SER A 224 -24.83 -11.22 11.05
N GLY A 225 -23.88 -11.64 10.21
CA GLY A 225 -22.55 -12.04 10.69
C GLY A 225 -21.78 -10.88 11.33
N PHE A 226 -22.00 -9.66 10.88
CA PHE A 226 -21.43 -8.48 11.53
C PHE A 226 -22.08 -8.18 12.87
N ASP A 227 -23.41 -8.36 12.98
CA ASP A 227 -24.13 -8.20 14.26
C ASP A 227 -23.63 -9.19 15.32
N GLU A 228 -23.31 -10.44 14.92
CA GLU A 228 -22.71 -11.44 15.81
C GLU A 228 -21.32 -11.02 16.31
N ILE A 229 -20.50 -10.42 15.44
CA ILE A 229 -19.18 -9.87 15.84
C ILE A 229 -19.37 -8.79 16.91
N LEU A 230 -20.30 -7.85 16.69
CA LEU A 230 -20.56 -6.77 17.64
C LEU A 230 -21.09 -7.30 18.98
N ALA A 231 -21.96 -8.31 18.95
CA ALA A 231 -22.47 -8.94 20.17
C ALA A 231 -21.33 -9.61 20.97
N ASN A 232 -20.41 -10.31 20.31
CA ASN A 232 -19.26 -10.91 20.96
C ASN A 232 -18.29 -9.88 21.54
N GLU A 233 -18.07 -8.75 20.88
CA GLU A 233 -17.24 -7.64 21.40
C GLU A 233 -17.91 -7.02 22.65
N GLN A 234 -19.24 -6.85 22.63
CA GLN A 234 -19.97 -6.34 23.80
C GLN A 234 -19.87 -7.28 25.00
N ASP A 235 -20.01 -8.59 24.79
CA ASP A 235 -19.87 -9.61 25.85
C ASP A 235 -18.48 -9.53 26.52
N VAL A 236 -17.43 -9.38 25.74
CA VAL A 236 -16.05 -9.17 26.23
C VAL A 236 -15.95 -7.89 27.05
N MET A 237 -16.53 -6.79 26.60
CA MET A 237 -16.50 -5.51 27.32
C MET A 237 -17.25 -5.61 28.65
N ASP A 238 -18.44 -6.22 28.64
CA ASP A 238 -19.25 -6.44 29.87
C ASP A 238 -18.49 -7.32 30.87
N PHE A 239 -17.79 -8.36 30.39
CA PHE A 239 -16.95 -9.20 31.23
C PHE A 239 -15.79 -8.39 31.85
N LEU A 240 -15.06 -7.61 31.09
CA LEU A 240 -13.94 -6.80 31.59
C LEU A 240 -14.40 -5.73 32.57
N ASP A 241 -15.56 -5.12 32.34
CA ASP A 241 -16.14 -4.15 33.27
C ASP A 241 -16.53 -4.78 34.59
N SER A 242 -17.01 -6.05 34.61
CA SER A 242 -17.35 -6.77 35.86
C SER A 242 -16.12 -6.95 36.76
N PHE A 243 -14.93 -7.15 36.23
CA PHE A 243 -13.67 -7.20 36.98
C PHE A 243 -13.31 -5.87 37.64
N ASN A 244 -13.44 -4.77 36.87
CA ASN A 244 -13.13 -3.44 37.37
C ASN A 244 -14.02 -2.98 38.51
N TYR A 245 -15.27 -3.50 38.60
CA TYR A 245 -16.18 -3.24 39.70
C TYR A 245 -15.84 -4.07 40.94
N ALA A 246 -15.38 -5.32 40.78
CA ALA A 246 -14.98 -6.17 41.90
C ALA A 246 -13.77 -5.61 42.67
N GLU A 247 -12.72 -5.14 41.95
CA GLU A 247 -11.55 -4.52 42.59
C GLU A 247 -11.85 -3.19 43.30
N LYS A 248 -12.85 -2.44 42.86
CA LYS A 248 -13.27 -1.18 43.51
C LYS A 248 -14.14 -1.40 44.73
N ALA A 249 -14.76 -2.58 44.87
CA ALA A 249 -15.60 -2.92 46.04
C ALA A 249 -14.78 -3.53 47.20
N GLU A 250 -13.54 -3.95 46.96
CA GLU A 250 -12.64 -4.51 48.00
C GLU A 250 -11.64 -3.48 48.56
N ASN A 251 -11.62 -2.23 48.06
CA ASN A 251 -10.82 -1.11 48.57
C ASN A 251 -11.72 -0.02 49.19
#